data_36654b86122fb71cc6fa1437252b5af5
#
_entry.id   36654b86122fb71cc6fa1437252b5af5
#
_cell.length_a   1.000
_cell.length_b   1.000
_cell.length_c   1.000
_cell.angle_alpha   90.00
_cell.angle_beta   90.00
_cell.angle_gamma   90.00
#
_symmetry.space_group_name_H-M   'P 1'
#
loop_
_entity.id
_entity.type
_entity.pdbx_description
1 polymer ?
#
loop_
_entity_poly.entity_id
_entity_poly.type
_entity_poly.pdbx_seq_one_letter_code
_entity_poly.pdbx_strand_id
1 'polypeptide(L)'
;MKLVVIPTVSPSPSLVQRGFTLIELAMVAFIVALLLGGLLLPLAAQQDIRNYGDTQKMLADARDALLGFAMANDRLPCPASATSNGVESFCDDAAGLCDVTLPLQYRSHGRCSNPYNGFVPAVTLGLAPVDAQGYLLDGWGGDAVHRLRYAVSMATATSASYGFTAQSGMKNIGMTSLAPDLKICSTGVGMVNEGTVTANCAPGTSLATDAVAVVFSLGKNAQTGGAGVEEKHNPNPQSALVDHAFVSAPQGLAFDDQIIWLSKSTLFNRMVAAGRLP
;
A
#
# COMPACT_ATOMS: atom_id res chain seq x y z
N MET A 1 21.51 -92.97 -36.77
CA MET A 1 21.58 -92.65 -35.36
C MET A 1 22.04 -91.21 -35.24
N LYS A 2 21.09 -90.22 -35.05
CA LYS A 2 21.39 -88.84 -34.98
C LYS A 2 21.51 -88.42 -33.50
N LEU A 3 22.67 -87.95 -33.11
CA LEU A 3 22.91 -87.41 -31.75
C LEU A 3 22.27 -86.00 -31.64
N VAL A 4 21.36 -85.86 -30.68
CA VAL A 4 20.79 -84.58 -30.35
C VAL A 4 21.66 -83.92 -29.26
N VAL A 5 22.31 -82.82 -29.57
CA VAL A 5 23.08 -82.02 -28.62
C VAL A 5 22.13 -81.05 -27.96
N ILE A 6 21.90 -81.20 -26.62
CA ILE A 6 21.10 -80.24 -25.85
C ILE A 6 22.01 -79.07 -25.38
N PRO A 7 21.69 -77.82 -25.64
CA PRO A 7 22.48 -76.74 -25.12
C PRO A 7 22.27 -76.59 -23.61
N THR A 8 23.35 -76.51 -22.87
CA THR A 8 23.36 -76.19 -21.45
C THR A 8 23.14 -74.69 -21.28
N VAL A 9 22.05 -74.34 -20.66
CA VAL A 9 21.75 -72.91 -20.26
C VAL A 9 22.57 -72.62 -18.98
N SER A 10 23.51 -71.67 -19.10
CA SER A 10 24.26 -71.22 -17.94
C SER A 10 23.36 -70.31 -17.09
N PRO A 11 23.35 -70.42 -15.75
CA PRO A 11 22.57 -69.56 -14.89
C PRO A 11 23.14 -68.13 -14.89
N SER A 12 22.29 -67.13 -15.18
CA SER A 12 22.63 -65.71 -15.07
C SER A 12 22.94 -65.37 -13.61
N PRO A 13 23.93 -64.51 -13.32
CA PRO A 13 24.23 -64.12 -11.95
C PRO A 13 23.04 -63.31 -11.39
N SER A 14 22.45 -63.84 -10.32
CA SER A 14 21.43 -63.15 -9.55
C SER A 14 22.08 -61.90 -8.90
N LEU A 15 21.65 -60.70 -9.30
CA LEU A 15 21.98 -59.48 -8.61
C LEU A 15 21.42 -59.57 -7.19
N VAL A 16 22.31 -59.70 -6.21
CA VAL A 16 21.95 -59.63 -4.80
C VAL A 16 21.45 -58.22 -4.53
N GLN A 17 20.13 -58.05 -4.45
CA GLN A 17 19.51 -56.80 -3.97
C GLN A 17 19.86 -56.67 -2.47
N ARG A 18 20.81 -55.78 -2.18
CA ARG A 18 21.07 -55.36 -0.79
C ARG A 18 19.95 -54.44 -0.36
N GLY A 19 19.11 -54.87 0.55
CA GLY A 19 18.12 -54.04 1.21
C GLY A 19 18.81 -53.00 2.12
N PHE A 20 18.28 -51.81 2.19
CA PHE A 20 18.74 -50.78 3.12
C PHE A 20 18.51 -51.20 4.57
N THR A 21 19.48 -50.94 5.42
CA THR A 21 19.33 -51.23 6.86
C THR A 21 18.44 -50.12 7.49
N LEU A 22 17.72 -50.44 8.54
CA LEU A 22 16.83 -49.51 9.25
C LEU A 22 17.61 -48.27 9.77
N ILE A 23 18.87 -48.47 10.18
CA ILE A 23 19.74 -47.38 10.65
C ILE A 23 20.20 -46.47 9.52
N GLU A 24 20.43 -47.00 8.34
CA GLU A 24 20.83 -46.24 7.15
C GLU A 24 19.70 -45.34 6.69
N LEU A 25 18.45 -45.85 6.71
CA LEU A 25 17.26 -45.03 6.42
C LEU A 25 17.06 -43.94 7.49
N ALA A 26 17.26 -44.26 8.77
CA ALA A 26 17.13 -43.30 9.86
C ALA A 26 18.17 -42.17 9.76
N MET A 27 19.44 -42.50 9.43
CA MET A 27 20.48 -41.50 9.21
C MET A 27 20.16 -40.56 8.02
N VAL A 28 19.71 -41.14 6.90
CA VAL A 28 19.33 -40.34 5.72
C VAL A 28 18.16 -39.43 6.05
N ALA A 29 17.12 -39.95 6.72
CA ALA A 29 15.96 -39.16 7.13
C ALA A 29 16.35 -38.01 8.07
N PHE A 30 17.28 -38.24 9.00
CA PHE A 30 17.79 -37.24 9.93
C PHE A 30 18.56 -36.12 9.19
N ILE A 31 19.45 -36.48 8.27
CA ILE A 31 20.20 -35.49 7.46
C ILE A 31 19.27 -34.70 6.58
N VAL A 32 18.29 -35.33 5.93
CA VAL A 32 17.30 -34.62 5.09
C VAL A 32 16.45 -33.65 5.93
N ALA A 33 16.02 -34.09 7.12
CA ALA A 33 15.27 -33.20 8.03
C ALA A 33 16.09 -31.97 8.47
N LEU A 34 17.38 -32.16 8.77
CA LEU A 34 18.31 -31.07 9.11
C LEU A 34 18.51 -30.08 7.93
N LEU A 35 18.71 -30.62 6.73
CA LEU A 35 18.89 -29.82 5.53
C LEU A 35 17.63 -29.01 5.18
N LEU A 36 16.46 -29.64 5.23
CA LEU A 36 15.17 -28.99 4.97
C LEU A 36 14.88 -27.91 6.02
N GLY A 37 15.12 -28.20 7.30
CA GLY A 37 14.95 -27.22 8.39
C GLY A 37 15.85 -26.00 8.25
N GLY A 38 17.10 -26.20 7.82
CA GLY A 38 18.05 -25.09 7.59
C GLY A 38 17.73 -24.21 6.38
N LEU A 39 17.04 -24.73 5.37
CA LEU A 39 16.72 -23.98 4.14
C LEU A 39 15.43 -23.16 4.24
N LEU A 40 14.50 -23.50 5.16
CA LEU A 40 13.21 -22.82 5.27
C LEU A 40 13.33 -21.38 5.81
N LEU A 41 14.23 -21.14 6.77
CA LEU A 41 14.40 -19.82 7.38
C LEU A 41 14.90 -18.74 6.39
N PRO A 42 15.95 -18.96 5.59
CA PRO A 42 16.41 -17.97 4.63
C PRO A 42 15.40 -17.72 3.50
N LEU A 43 14.55 -18.72 3.17
CA LEU A 43 13.54 -18.56 2.13
C LEU A 43 12.42 -17.61 2.55
N ALA A 44 11.96 -17.68 3.80
CA ALA A 44 10.96 -16.76 4.35
C ALA A 44 11.47 -15.33 4.37
N ALA A 45 12.71 -15.10 4.80
CA ALA A 45 13.33 -13.77 4.81
C ALA A 45 13.47 -13.19 3.38
N GLN A 46 13.80 -14.00 2.40
CA GLN A 46 13.86 -13.56 1.00
C GLN A 46 12.49 -13.16 0.47
N GLN A 47 11.43 -13.88 0.86
CA GLN A 47 10.07 -13.51 0.47
C GLN A 47 9.66 -12.15 1.07
N ASP A 48 9.96 -11.92 2.34
CA ASP A 48 9.66 -10.64 3.00
C ASP A 48 10.39 -9.46 2.31
N ILE A 49 11.67 -9.64 1.95
CA ILE A 49 12.43 -8.62 1.21
C ILE A 49 11.81 -8.32 -0.16
N ARG A 50 11.33 -9.33 -0.88
CA ARG A 50 10.64 -9.14 -2.16
C ARG A 50 9.34 -8.39 -1.97
N ASN A 51 8.49 -8.83 -1.04
CA ASN A 51 7.20 -8.19 -0.77
C ASN A 51 7.38 -6.72 -0.38
N TYR A 52 8.41 -6.43 0.43
CA TYR A 52 8.79 -5.06 0.78
C TYR A 52 9.17 -4.24 -0.45
N GLY A 53 10.05 -4.77 -1.31
CA GLY A 53 10.48 -4.10 -2.53
C GLY A 53 9.34 -3.89 -3.54
N ASP A 54 8.46 -4.88 -3.69
CA ASP A 54 7.28 -4.79 -4.55
C ASP A 54 6.32 -3.71 -4.03
N THR A 55 6.09 -3.64 -2.71
CA THR A 55 5.28 -2.59 -2.09
C THR A 55 5.86 -1.20 -2.35
N GLN A 56 7.18 -1.02 -2.15
CA GLN A 56 7.83 0.27 -2.43
C GLN A 56 7.63 0.71 -3.88
N LYS A 57 7.74 -0.22 -4.83
CA LYS A 57 7.50 0.07 -6.23
C LYS A 57 6.05 0.49 -6.47
N MET A 58 5.08 -0.25 -5.94
CA MET A 58 3.66 0.07 -6.08
C MET A 58 3.29 1.43 -5.48
N LEU A 59 3.88 1.78 -4.34
CA LEU A 59 3.73 3.10 -3.73
C LEU A 59 4.29 4.21 -4.64
N ALA A 60 5.47 4.00 -5.21
CA ALA A 60 6.08 4.95 -6.14
C ALA A 60 5.26 5.12 -7.41
N ASP A 61 4.79 4.00 -8.00
CA ASP A 61 3.92 4.01 -9.18
C ASP A 61 2.60 4.74 -8.90
N ALA A 62 2.00 4.53 -7.72
CA ALA A 62 0.79 5.23 -7.30
C ALA A 62 1.02 6.73 -7.16
N ARG A 63 2.13 7.16 -6.52
CA ARG A 63 2.49 8.59 -6.41
C ARG A 63 2.68 9.22 -7.78
N ASP A 64 3.36 8.55 -8.69
CA ASP A 64 3.63 9.07 -10.04
C ASP A 64 2.33 9.12 -10.87
N ALA A 65 1.42 8.17 -10.70
CA ALA A 65 0.09 8.21 -11.29
C ALA A 65 -0.77 9.37 -10.75
N LEU A 66 -0.69 9.66 -9.44
CA LEU A 66 -1.34 10.82 -8.84
C LEU A 66 -0.84 12.14 -9.45
N LEU A 67 0.46 12.27 -9.66
CA LEU A 67 1.05 13.42 -10.35
C LEU A 67 0.58 13.50 -11.81
N GLY A 68 0.59 12.38 -12.54
CA GLY A 68 0.09 12.31 -13.91
C GLY A 68 -1.38 12.71 -14.00
N PHE A 69 -2.20 12.22 -13.09
CA PHE A 69 -3.61 12.57 -13.00
C PHE A 69 -3.82 14.07 -12.73
N ALA A 70 -3.05 14.63 -11.78
CA ALA A 70 -3.13 16.06 -11.46
C ALA A 70 -2.78 16.93 -12.68
N MET A 71 -1.72 16.59 -13.40
CA MET A 71 -1.33 17.29 -14.63
C MET A 71 -2.38 17.19 -15.75
N ALA A 72 -3.09 16.07 -15.84
CA ALA A 72 -4.14 15.88 -16.84
C ALA A 72 -5.46 16.56 -16.47
N ASN A 73 -5.84 16.54 -15.19
CA ASN A 73 -7.19 16.89 -14.71
C ASN A 73 -7.25 18.17 -13.87
N ASP A 74 -6.15 18.89 -13.66
CA ASP A 74 -6.04 20.11 -12.83
C ASP A 74 -6.46 19.91 -11.36
N ARG A 75 -6.45 18.67 -10.87
CA ARG A 75 -6.81 18.27 -9.51
C ARG A 75 -6.20 16.92 -9.15
N LEU A 76 -6.10 16.63 -7.86
CA LEU A 76 -5.87 15.26 -7.37
C LEU A 76 -7.19 14.47 -7.37
N PRO A 77 -7.15 13.15 -7.52
CA PRO A 77 -8.36 12.33 -7.36
C PRO A 77 -8.74 12.23 -5.89
N CYS A 78 -10.01 12.01 -5.61
CA CYS A 78 -10.46 11.58 -4.29
C CYS A 78 -10.03 10.13 -4.01
N PRO A 79 -9.75 9.77 -2.74
CA PRO A 79 -9.58 8.38 -2.37
C PRO A 79 -10.80 7.54 -2.74
N ALA A 80 -10.57 6.28 -3.10
CA ALA A 80 -11.64 5.33 -3.28
C ALA A 80 -12.23 4.92 -1.92
N SER A 81 -13.54 4.79 -1.83
CA SER A 81 -14.20 4.22 -0.65
C SER A 81 -14.16 2.69 -0.67
N ALA A 82 -14.58 2.05 0.40
CA ALA A 82 -14.63 0.58 0.50
C ALA A 82 -15.61 -0.06 -0.50
N THR A 83 -16.55 0.72 -1.05
CA THR A 83 -17.62 0.26 -1.95
C THR A 83 -17.52 0.83 -3.36
N SER A 84 -16.55 1.70 -3.64
CA SER A 84 -16.41 2.37 -4.94
C SER A 84 -15.68 1.55 -6.00
N ASN A 85 -15.25 0.32 -5.68
CA ASN A 85 -14.55 -0.58 -6.59
C ASN A 85 -13.33 0.07 -7.27
N GLY A 86 -12.47 0.72 -6.46
CA GLY A 86 -11.24 1.35 -6.95
C GLY A 86 -11.45 2.64 -7.75
N VAL A 87 -12.68 3.15 -7.81
CA VAL A 87 -12.99 4.45 -8.41
C VAL A 87 -12.96 5.54 -7.34
N GLU A 88 -12.55 6.74 -7.70
CA GLU A 88 -12.62 7.91 -6.80
C GLU A 88 -14.04 8.14 -6.27
N SER A 89 -14.17 8.53 -4.99
CA SER A 89 -15.45 8.64 -4.30
C SER A 89 -15.65 10.03 -3.69
N PHE A 90 -16.82 10.62 -3.97
CA PHE A 90 -17.20 11.96 -3.54
C PHE A 90 -18.39 11.93 -2.59
N CYS A 91 -18.56 13.00 -1.79
CA CYS A 91 -19.80 13.27 -1.07
C CYS A 91 -20.73 14.14 -1.89
N ASP A 92 -22.04 13.98 -1.70
CA ASP A 92 -23.03 14.93 -2.15
C ASP A 92 -23.21 16.02 -1.08
N ASP A 93 -22.87 17.27 -1.44
CA ASP A 93 -23.01 18.41 -0.52
C ASP A 93 -24.47 18.75 -0.19
N ALA A 94 -25.39 18.45 -1.08
CA ALA A 94 -26.82 18.79 -0.91
C ALA A 94 -27.55 17.81 0.03
N ALA A 95 -27.18 16.51 -0.02
CA ALA A 95 -27.87 15.46 0.76
C ALA A 95 -27.05 14.97 1.97
N GLY A 96 -25.80 15.41 2.11
CA GLY A 96 -24.87 14.90 3.13
C GLY A 96 -24.55 13.42 2.97
N LEU A 97 -24.88 12.82 1.83
CA LEU A 97 -24.64 11.42 1.52
C LEU A 97 -23.21 11.27 0.98
N CYS A 98 -22.37 10.61 1.75
CA CYS A 98 -21.05 10.18 1.30
C CYS A 98 -21.11 8.70 0.90
N ASP A 99 -20.17 8.29 0.05
CA ASP A 99 -20.02 6.90 -0.36
C ASP A 99 -20.96 6.42 -1.47
N VAL A 100 -21.31 7.31 -2.36
CA VAL A 100 -22.01 6.93 -3.58
C VAL A 100 -21.05 7.14 -4.76
N THR A 101 -21.07 6.25 -5.73
CA THR A 101 -20.47 6.48 -7.05
C THR A 101 -21.25 7.59 -7.75
N LEU A 102 -20.98 8.82 -7.33
CA LEU A 102 -21.72 9.98 -7.82
C LEU A 102 -21.34 10.29 -9.26
N PRO A 103 -22.30 10.75 -10.09
CA PRO A 103 -22.05 11.18 -11.45
C PRO A 103 -20.95 12.28 -11.53
N LEU A 104 -20.36 12.42 -12.70
CA LEU A 104 -19.24 13.36 -12.98
C LEU A 104 -19.50 14.81 -12.54
N GLN A 105 -20.75 15.24 -12.41
CA GLN A 105 -21.14 16.56 -11.94
C GLN A 105 -20.65 16.88 -10.53
N TYR A 106 -20.45 15.86 -9.68
CA TYR A 106 -19.97 16.07 -8.30
C TYR A 106 -18.46 16.21 -8.18
N ARG A 107 -17.71 15.99 -9.24
CA ARG A 107 -16.27 16.27 -9.29
C ARG A 107 -15.94 17.76 -9.19
N SER A 108 -16.88 18.62 -9.51
CA SER A 108 -16.66 20.06 -9.52
C SER A 108 -16.40 20.66 -8.14
N HIS A 109 -17.04 20.14 -7.08
CA HIS A 109 -16.84 20.63 -5.71
C HIS A 109 -15.65 20.00 -4.98
N GLY A 110 -15.22 18.78 -5.39
CA GLY A 110 -14.01 18.13 -4.87
C GLY A 110 -14.07 17.58 -3.45
N ARG A 111 -15.27 17.53 -2.82
CA ARG A 111 -15.40 16.95 -1.50
C ARG A 111 -15.34 15.43 -1.57
N CYS A 112 -14.28 14.85 -1.00
CA CYS A 112 -14.09 13.41 -0.95
C CYS A 112 -14.91 12.75 0.16
N SER A 113 -15.39 11.52 -0.08
CA SER A 113 -16.13 10.74 0.92
C SER A 113 -15.25 10.33 2.10
N ASN A 114 -13.99 10.00 1.85
CA ASN A 114 -13.05 9.57 2.88
C ASN A 114 -11.63 10.12 2.56
N PRO A 115 -11.39 11.42 2.84
CA PRO A 115 -10.17 12.08 2.39
C PRO A 115 -8.89 11.57 3.06
N TYR A 116 -8.95 11.12 4.31
CA TYR A 116 -7.76 10.81 5.10
C TYR A 116 -7.51 9.31 5.31
N ASN A 117 -8.48 8.45 4.98
CA ASN A 117 -8.35 7.01 5.15
C ASN A 117 -9.10 6.21 4.08
N GLY A 118 -8.99 6.60 2.84
CA GLY A 118 -9.51 5.84 1.70
C GLY A 118 -8.46 4.91 1.10
N PHE A 119 -8.79 4.36 -0.06
CA PHE A 119 -7.91 3.51 -0.84
C PHE A 119 -7.38 4.26 -2.07
N VAL A 120 -6.25 3.81 -2.61
CA VAL A 120 -5.76 4.30 -3.90
C VAL A 120 -6.85 4.07 -4.95
N PRO A 121 -7.31 5.12 -5.66
CA PRO A 121 -8.35 4.99 -6.69
C PRO A 121 -7.75 4.39 -7.98
N ALA A 122 -7.36 3.10 -7.90
CA ALA A 122 -6.55 2.43 -8.91
C ALA A 122 -7.23 2.39 -10.28
N VAL A 123 -8.55 2.18 -10.33
CA VAL A 123 -9.32 2.20 -11.57
C VAL A 123 -9.33 3.60 -12.19
N THR A 124 -9.50 4.65 -11.39
CA THR A 124 -9.44 6.05 -11.86
C THR A 124 -8.06 6.41 -12.39
N LEU A 125 -7.00 5.90 -11.75
CA LEU A 125 -5.61 6.17 -12.13
C LEU A 125 -5.10 5.26 -13.25
N GLY A 126 -5.84 4.20 -13.60
CA GLY A 126 -5.40 3.19 -14.59
C GLY A 126 -4.26 2.32 -14.10
N LEU A 127 -4.15 2.10 -12.79
CA LEU A 127 -3.12 1.27 -12.18
C LEU A 127 -3.49 -0.22 -12.22
N ALA A 128 -2.48 -1.07 -12.35
CA ALA A 128 -2.59 -2.53 -12.33
C ALA A 128 -1.29 -3.14 -11.72
N PRO A 129 -1.36 -4.36 -11.14
CA PRO A 129 -2.54 -5.22 -11.01
C PRO A 129 -3.46 -4.78 -9.85
N VAL A 130 -4.74 -5.09 -9.96
CA VAL A 130 -5.74 -4.83 -8.92
C VAL A 130 -6.43 -6.13 -8.47
N ASP A 131 -7.05 -6.10 -7.27
CA ASP A 131 -7.88 -7.20 -6.80
C ASP A 131 -9.21 -7.32 -7.60
N ALA A 132 -10.04 -8.32 -7.27
CA ALA A 132 -11.32 -8.55 -7.94
C ALA A 132 -12.31 -7.38 -7.82
N GLN A 133 -12.11 -6.49 -6.85
CA GLN A 133 -12.90 -5.29 -6.61
C GLN A 133 -12.27 -4.02 -7.16
N GLY A 134 -11.10 -4.10 -7.82
CA GLY A 134 -10.44 -2.96 -8.45
C GLY A 134 -9.50 -2.15 -7.55
N TYR A 135 -9.10 -2.67 -6.40
CA TYR A 135 -8.16 -2.01 -5.51
C TYR A 135 -6.72 -2.51 -5.69
N LEU A 136 -5.77 -1.60 -5.60
CA LEU A 136 -4.35 -1.91 -5.65
C LEU A 136 -3.93 -2.58 -4.33
N LEU A 137 -3.26 -3.72 -4.41
CA LEU A 137 -2.71 -4.45 -3.26
C LEU A 137 -1.25 -4.10 -3.06
N ASP A 138 -0.74 -4.30 -1.84
CA ASP A 138 0.69 -4.28 -1.55
C ASP A 138 1.37 -5.63 -1.89
N GLY A 139 2.67 -5.73 -1.63
CA GLY A 139 3.45 -6.92 -1.93
C GLY A 139 3.13 -8.14 -1.05
N TRP A 140 2.43 -7.97 0.07
CA TRP A 140 1.96 -9.09 0.89
C TRP A 140 0.63 -9.66 0.40
N GLY A 141 -0.18 -8.91 -0.32
CA GLY A 141 -1.30 -9.33 -1.17
C GLY A 141 -2.34 -10.24 -0.52
N GLY A 142 -3.37 -10.57 -1.28
CA GLY A 142 -4.36 -11.60 -0.94
C GLY A 142 -5.63 -11.06 -0.30
N ASP A 143 -5.56 -10.26 0.76
CA ASP A 143 -6.72 -9.81 1.52
C ASP A 143 -6.99 -8.30 1.39
N ALA A 144 -8.21 -7.88 1.68
CA ALA A 144 -8.62 -6.47 1.62
C ALA A 144 -7.83 -5.55 2.59
N VAL A 145 -7.22 -6.10 3.63
CA VAL A 145 -6.37 -5.34 4.57
C VAL A 145 -5.08 -4.87 3.93
N HIS A 146 -4.58 -5.57 2.91
CA HIS A 146 -3.38 -5.25 2.14
C HIS A 146 -3.65 -4.30 0.96
N ARG A 147 -4.84 -3.72 0.87
CA ARG A 147 -5.14 -2.66 -0.09
C ARG A 147 -4.35 -1.41 0.24
N LEU A 148 -3.68 -0.86 -0.75
CA LEU A 148 -2.95 0.40 -0.58
C LEU A 148 -3.91 1.53 -0.21
N ARG A 149 -3.55 2.24 0.83
CA ARG A 149 -4.30 3.37 1.36
C ARG A 149 -3.84 4.68 0.72
N TYR A 150 -4.76 5.63 0.69
CA TYR A 150 -4.51 6.95 0.14
C TYR A 150 -5.23 8.01 0.96
N ALA A 151 -4.51 9.05 1.30
CA ALA A 151 -5.03 10.26 1.91
C ALA A 151 -4.72 11.45 1.02
N VAL A 152 -5.64 12.41 0.96
CA VAL A 152 -5.47 13.67 0.23
C VAL A 152 -5.84 14.84 1.12
N SER A 153 -5.05 15.90 1.06
CA SER A 153 -5.29 17.12 1.81
C SER A 153 -6.61 17.77 1.39
N MET A 154 -7.43 18.06 2.38
CA MET A 154 -8.68 18.80 2.24
C MET A 154 -8.50 20.28 2.61
N ALA A 155 -7.28 20.81 2.46
CA ALA A 155 -6.92 22.15 2.86
C ALA A 155 -7.99 23.19 2.51
N THR A 156 -8.52 23.78 3.55
CA THR A 156 -9.45 24.91 3.46
C THR A 156 -8.70 26.16 3.88
N ALA A 157 -8.09 26.85 2.92
CA ALA A 157 -7.55 28.18 3.22
C ALA A 157 -8.65 29.20 3.51
N THR A 158 -9.86 28.95 3.07
CA THR A 158 -11.09 29.68 3.38
C THR A 158 -12.28 28.76 3.11
N SER A 159 -13.19 28.70 3.99
CA SER A 159 -14.41 27.95 4.20
C SER A 159 -15.22 27.33 3.03
N ALA A 160 -14.69 27.11 1.84
CA ALA A 160 -15.50 26.65 0.72
C ALA A 160 -14.81 25.76 -0.31
N SER A 161 -13.55 25.41 -0.19
CA SER A 161 -12.94 24.80 -1.37
C SER A 161 -11.91 23.75 -1.02
N TYR A 162 -12.24 22.55 -1.39
CA TYR A 162 -11.40 21.36 -1.45
C TYR A 162 -10.33 21.55 -2.54
N GLY A 163 -9.39 22.50 -2.31
CA GLY A 163 -8.55 23.10 -3.33
C GLY A 163 -7.69 22.12 -4.12
N PHE A 164 -7.31 20.99 -3.53
CA PHE A 164 -6.51 19.99 -4.22
C PHE A 164 -7.35 19.00 -5.04
N THR A 165 -8.61 18.80 -4.68
CA THR A 165 -9.49 17.78 -5.28
C THR A 165 -10.61 18.35 -6.15
N ALA A 166 -10.94 19.64 -5.98
CA ALA A 166 -11.91 20.33 -6.84
C ALA A 166 -11.33 20.61 -8.23
N GLN A 167 -12.20 20.55 -9.24
CA GLN A 167 -11.82 20.88 -10.61
C GLN A 167 -11.26 22.32 -10.69
N SER A 168 -10.05 22.45 -11.20
CA SER A 168 -9.30 23.72 -11.26
C SER A 168 -9.13 24.43 -9.90
N GLY A 169 -9.36 23.73 -8.78
CA GLY A 169 -9.29 24.30 -7.44
C GLY A 169 -7.91 24.89 -7.14
N MET A 170 -6.84 24.18 -7.50
CA MET A 170 -5.47 24.68 -7.30
C MET A 170 -5.19 25.98 -8.05
N LYS A 171 -5.71 26.11 -9.28
CA LYS A 171 -5.57 27.31 -10.10
C LYS A 171 -6.40 28.47 -9.55
N ASN A 172 -7.65 28.20 -9.15
CA ASN A 172 -8.60 29.23 -8.70
C ASN A 172 -8.22 29.83 -7.34
N ILE A 173 -7.72 28.99 -6.42
CA ILE A 173 -7.29 29.42 -5.09
C ILE A 173 -5.89 30.06 -5.14
N GLY A 174 -5.04 29.57 -6.02
CA GLY A 174 -3.66 30.01 -6.16
C GLY A 174 -2.69 29.32 -5.19
N MET A 175 -1.45 29.15 -5.64
CA MET A 175 -0.41 28.38 -4.93
C MET A 175 -0.08 28.90 -3.54
N THR A 176 -0.17 30.20 -3.32
CA THR A 176 0.16 30.86 -2.04
C THR A 176 -0.91 30.63 -0.98
N SER A 177 -2.17 30.52 -1.39
CA SER A 177 -3.31 30.38 -0.48
C SER A 177 -3.64 28.92 -0.16
N LEU A 178 -3.13 27.97 -0.92
CA LEU A 178 -3.27 26.55 -0.64
C LEU A 178 -2.34 26.15 0.51
N ALA A 179 -2.91 25.63 1.59
CA ALA A 179 -2.19 25.16 2.78
C ALA A 179 -2.53 23.70 3.01
N PRO A 180 -1.72 22.74 2.53
CA PRO A 180 -1.93 21.32 2.81
C PRO A 180 -1.91 21.04 4.31
N ASP A 181 -2.72 20.09 4.74
CA ASP A 181 -2.92 19.75 6.16
C ASP A 181 -2.37 18.39 6.57
N LEU A 182 -1.92 17.55 5.62
CA LEU A 182 -1.33 16.25 5.95
C LEU A 182 0.06 16.41 6.56
N LYS A 183 0.31 15.70 7.64
CA LYS A 183 1.55 15.73 8.41
C LYS A 183 2.17 14.36 8.51
N ILE A 184 3.48 14.29 8.37
CA ILE A 184 4.25 13.06 8.50
C ILE A 184 5.19 13.22 9.69
N CYS A 185 5.04 12.33 10.67
CA CYS A 185 5.82 12.29 11.89
C CYS A 185 6.85 11.15 11.83
N SER A 186 8.02 11.34 12.39
CA SER A 186 9.05 10.28 12.50
C SER A 186 8.76 9.29 13.62
N THR A 187 7.82 9.60 14.51
CA THR A 187 7.35 8.74 15.61
C THR A 187 5.93 9.13 16.00
N GLY A 188 5.15 8.16 16.45
CA GLY A 188 3.84 8.36 17.06
C GLY A 188 3.92 8.74 18.53
N VAL A 189 5.09 8.59 19.16
CA VAL A 189 5.26 8.91 20.58
C VAL A 189 5.13 10.42 20.81
N GLY A 190 4.19 10.79 21.67
CA GLY A 190 3.97 12.19 22.03
C GLY A 190 3.24 13.02 20.97
N MET A 191 2.61 12.39 19.98
CA MET A 191 1.66 13.07 19.10
C MET A 191 0.56 13.72 19.93
N VAL A 192 0.10 14.89 19.48
CA VAL A 192 -0.93 15.66 20.17
C VAL A 192 -2.20 15.72 19.37
N ASN A 193 -3.35 15.73 20.07
CA ASN A 193 -4.68 15.83 19.46
C ASN A 193 -4.98 14.78 18.39
N GLU A 194 -4.42 13.60 18.52
CA GLU A 194 -4.66 12.46 17.65
C GLU A 194 -6.17 12.22 17.47
N GLY A 195 -6.59 11.85 16.26
CA GLY A 195 -8.00 11.65 15.95
C GLY A 195 -8.80 12.94 15.77
N THR A 196 -8.17 14.10 15.72
CA THR A 196 -8.83 15.40 15.52
C THR A 196 -8.24 16.19 14.36
N VAL A 197 -8.96 17.24 13.93
CA VAL A 197 -8.48 18.19 12.90
C VAL A 197 -7.26 19.01 13.33
N THR A 198 -6.83 18.89 14.57
CA THR A 198 -5.64 19.55 15.11
C THR A 198 -4.53 18.57 15.45
N ALA A 199 -4.62 17.33 14.96
CA ALA A 199 -3.57 16.33 15.11
C ALA A 199 -2.22 16.86 14.63
N ASN A 200 -1.17 16.61 15.41
CA ASN A 200 0.16 17.14 15.12
C ASN A 200 1.25 16.21 15.66
N CYS A 201 2.40 16.25 15.00
CA CYS A 201 3.60 15.59 15.48
C CYS A 201 4.06 16.17 16.81
N ALA A 202 4.74 15.35 17.62
CA ALA A 202 5.47 15.84 18.78
C ALA A 202 6.52 16.88 18.35
N PRO A 203 6.89 17.83 19.20
CA PRO A 203 7.92 18.81 18.87
C PRO A 203 9.23 18.16 18.41
N GLY A 204 9.73 18.57 17.25
CA GLY A 204 10.97 18.05 16.67
C GLY A 204 10.86 16.70 15.95
N THR A 205 9.67 16.10 15.83
CA THR A 205 9.47 14.81 15.15
C THR A 205 8.80 14.93 13.79
N SER A 206 8.56 16.12 13.29
CA SER A 206 7.92 16.34 12.00
C SER A 206 8.89 16.10 10.84
N LEU A 207 8.54 15.18 9.93
CA LEU A 207 9.23 14.95 8.66
C LEU A 207 8.67 15.82 7.54
N ALA A 208 7.36 16.02 7.52
CA ALA A 208 6.68 16.92 6.60
C ALA A 208 5.42 17.50 7.25
N THR A 209 5.14 18.77 6.97
CA THR A 209 3.97 19.50 7.47
C THR A 209 3.07 20.04 6.34
N ASP A 210 3.46 19.79 5.09
CA ASP A 210 2.84 20.33 3.90
C ASP A 210 2.59 19.26 2.82
N ALA A 211 2.37 18.03 3.25
CA ALA A 211 2.04 16.95 2.33
C ALA A 211 0.63 17.16 1.76
N VAL A 212 0.51 17.05 0.43
CA VAL A 212 -0.78 17.17 -0.27
C VAL A 212 -1.45 15.82 -0.46
N ALA A 213 -0.66 14.76 -0.46
CA ALA A 213 -1.13 13.39 -0.60
C ALA A 213 -0.20 12.43 0.13
N VAL A 214 -0.75 11.37 0.68
CA VAL A 214 -0.02 10.27 1.32
C VAL A 214 -0.54 8.97 0.76
N VAL A 215 0.37 8.08 0.34
CA VAL A 215 0.04 6.71 -0.06
C VAL A 215 0.79 5.78 0.87
N PHE A 216 0.12 4.77 1.40
CA PHE A 216 0.73 3.89 2.40
C PHE A 216 0.19 2.47 2.36
N SER A 217 1.02 1.54 2.82
CA SER A 217 0.70 0.16 3.11
C SER A 217 0.82 -0.07 4.61
N LEU A 218 -0.06 -0.89 5.15
CA LEU A 218 -0.03 -1.32 6.56
C LEU A 218 0.92 -2.52 6.80
N GLY A 219 1.76 -2.84 5.82
CA GLY A 219 2.79 -3.85 5.94
C GLY A 219 2.30 -5.28 6.09
N LYS A 220 3.20 -6.15 6.55
CA LYS A 220 2.96 -7.59 6.71
C LYS A 220 1.90 -7.91 7.77
N ASN A 221 1.85 -7.08 8.83
CA ASN A 221 0.96 -7.29 9.96
C ASN A 221 -0.37 -6.54 9.86
N ALA A 222 -0.74 -6.05 8.69
CA ALA A 222 -1.95 -5.26 8.42
C ALA A 222 -3.24 -5.81 9.05
N GLN A 223 -3.36 -7.14 9.21
CA GLN A 223 -4.53 -7.77 9.83
C GLN A 223 -4.67 -7.47 11.32
N THR A 224 -3.60 -7.20 12.02
CA THR A 224 -3.61 -6.87 13.45
C THR A 224 -3.71 -5.37 13.70
N GLY A 225 -3.62 -4.56 12.65
CA GLY A 225 -3.64 -3.10 12.73
C GLY A 225 -2.40 -2.50 13.38
N GLY A 226 -1.30 -3.27 13.39
CA GLY A 226 -0.06 -2.89 14.04
C GLY A 226 -0.05 -3.16 15.56
N ALA A 227 1.05 -3.73 16.04
CA ALA A 227 1.25 -4.04 17.46
C ALA A 227 2.02 -2.92 18.19
N GLY A 228 2.69 -2.05 17.44
CA GLY A 228 3.55 -0.98 17.96
C GLY A 228 2.81 0.32 18.25
N VAL A 229 3.45 1.16 19.06
CA VAL A 229 2.98 2.53 19.29
C VAL A 229 2.97 3.34 17.99
N GLU A 230 3.90 3.02 17.09
CA GLU A 230 4.09 3.73 15.82
C GLU A 230 3.04 3.34 14.76
N GLU A 231 2.81 2.03 14.58
CA GLU A 231 1.93 1.52 13.53
C GLU A 231 0.46 1.86 13.73
N LYS A 232 -0.02 1.84 14.97
CA LYS A 232 -1.44 2.08 15.29
C LYS A 232 -1.95 3.47 14.86
N HIS A 233 -1.06 4.40 14.55
CA HIS A 233 -1.43 5.73 14.07
C HIS A 233 -1.78 5.76 12.58
N ASN A 234 -1.25 4.84 11.77
CA ASN A 234 -1.43 4.86 10.32
C ASN A 234 -2.78 4.31 9.84
N PRO A 235 -3.36 3.24 10.44
CA PRO A 235 -4.68 2.77 10.04
C PRO A 235 -5.79 3.80 10.22
N ASN A 236 -5.56 4.78 11.07
CA ASN A 236 -6.50 5.86 11.35
C ASN A 236 -7.92 5.36 11.68
N PRO A 237 -8.06 4.36 12.61
CA PRO A 237 -9.31 3.63 12.77
C PRO A 237 -10.41 4.41 13.47
N GLN A 238 -10.04 5.45 14.19
CA GLN A 238 -10.92 6.07 15.20
C GLN A 238 -11.93 7.05 14.62
N SER A 239 -11.57 7.76 13.57
CA SER A 239 -12.44 8.74 12.95
C SER A 239 -11.84 9.15 11.63
N ALA A 240 -11.87 8.23 10.74
CA ALA A 240 -11.33 8.31 9.39
C ALA A 240 -11.51 9.64 8.64
N LEU A 241 -12.29 10.55 9.17
CA LEU A 241 -12.66 11.79 8.52
C LEU A 241 -11.84 13.00 8.96
N VAL A 242 -11.09 12.91 10.05
CA VAL A 242 -10.49 14.12 10.65
C VAL A 242 -9.01 14.02 11.00
N ASP A 243 -8.48 12.82 11.23
CA ASP A 243 -7.06 12.68 11.52
C ASP A 243 -6.21 12.70 10.24
N HIS A 244 -5.29 13.64 10.15
CA HIS A 244 -4.45 13.86 8.99
C HIS A 244 -2.94 13.76 9.31
N ALA A 245 -2.59 13.13 10.43
CA ALA A 245 -1.22 12.88 10.83
C ALA A 245 -0.86 11.40 10.67
N PHE A 246 0.26 11.12 10.03
CA PHE A 246 0.76 9.79 9.71
C PHE A 246 2.15 9.61 10.30
N VAL A 247 2.53 8.37 10.61
CA VAL A 247 3.84 8.03 11.15
C VAL A 247 4.67 7.28 10.11
N SER A 248 5.87 7.76 9.84
CA SER A 248 6.87 7.10 9.01
C SER A 248 8.12 6.86 9.84
N ALA A 249 8.16 5.73 10.54
CA ALA A 249 9.26 5.33 11.40
C ALA A 249 10.25 4.41 10.65
N PRO A 250 11.46 4.20 11.19
CA PRO A 250 12.40 3.22 10.65
C PRO A 250 11.82 1.80 10.71
N GLN A 251 12.00 1.06 9.63
CA GLN A 251 11.56 -0.34 9.50
C GLN A 251 12.20 -1.24 10.57
N GLY A 252 11.40 -2.09 11.20
CA GLY A 252 11.83 -3.00 12.25
C GLY A 252 10.74 -3.99 12.66
N LEU A 253 10.95 -4.70 13.75
CA LEU A 253 9.99 -5.68 14.27
C LEU A 253 8.69 -5.04 14.79
N ALA A 254 8.72 -3.76 15.13
CA ALA A 254 7.61 -3.01 15.69
C ALA A 254 7.00 -1.98 14.72
N PHE A 255 7.55 -1.90 13.49
CA PHE A 255 7.05 -1.01 12.46
C PHE A 255 7.39 -1.57 11.08
N ASP A 256 6.39 -2.00 10.32
CA ASP A 256 6.54 -2.52 8.96
C ASP A 256 5.69 -1.76 7.92
N ASP A 257 4.99 -0.72 8.35
CA ASP A 257 4.25 0.16 7.45
C ASP A 257 5.21 0.87 6.48
N GLN A 258 4.74 1.07 5.26
CA GLN A 258 5.48 1.79 4.23
C GLN A 258 4.67 3.00 3.79
N ILE A 259 5.29 4.17 3.87
CA ILE A 259 4.64 5.45 3.57
C ILE A 259 5.44 6.24 2.55
N ILE A 260 4.75 6.79 1.58
CA ILE A 260 5.29 7.78 0.65
C ILE A 260 4.33 8.96 0.58
N TRP A 261 4.85 10.16 0.45
CA TRP A 261 4.02 11.36 0.36
C TRP A 261 4.41 12.24 -0.81
N LEU A 262 3.48 13.09 -1.19
CA LEU A 262 3.65 14.11 -2.20
C LEU A 262 3.65 15.47 -1.50
N SER A 263 4.77 16.18 -1.56
CA SER A 263 4.86 17.53 -1.01
C SER A 263 4.20 18.56 -1.93
N LYS A 264 3.75 19.66 -1.35
CA LYS A 264 3.19 20.82 -2.08
C LYS A 264 4.15 21.30 -3.17
N SER A 265 5.44 21.43 -2.85
CA SER A 265 6.46 21.91 -3.78
C SER A 265 6.63 20.99 -4.99
N THR A 266 6.62 19.67 -4.78
CA THR A 266 6.73 18.70 -5.87
C THR A 266 5.51 18.77 -6.80
N LEU A 267 4.29 18.80 -6.23
CA LEU A 267 3.06 18.89 -7.01
C LEU A 267 3.05 20.18 -7.85
N PHE A 268 3.30 21.33 -7.23
CA PHE A 268 3.23 22.61 -7.93
C PHE A 268 4.29 22.74 -9.02
N ASN A 269 5.52 22.27 -8.76
CA ASN A 269 6.56 22.26 -9.78
C ASN A 269 6.12 21.46 -11.02
N ARG A 270 5.53 20.29 -10.82
CA ARG A 270 5.02 19.46 -11.92
C ARG A 270 3.84 20.12 -12.64
N MET A 271 2.93 20.74 -11.91
CA MET A 271 1.77 21.42 -12.48
C MET A 271 2.18 22.67 -13.29
N VAL A 272 3.16 23.44 -12.81
CA VAL A 272 3.73 24.59 -13.55
C VAL A 272 4.44 24.11 -14.81
N ALA A 273 5.28 23.05 -14.70
CA ALA A 273 5.96 22.47 -15.84
C ALA A 273 4.99 21.94 -16.91
N ALA A 274 3.81 21.47 -16.51
CA ALA A 274 2.73 21.02 -17.39
C ALA A 274 1.85 22.20 -17.92
N GLY A 275 2.12 23.45 -17.55
CA GLY A 275 1.33 24.62 -17.95
C GLY A 275 -0.07 24.67 -17.33
N ARG A 276 -0.29 23.99 -16.19
CA ARG A 276 -1.59 23.93 -15.49
C ARG A 276 -1.73 24.98 -14.40
N LEU A 277 -0.60 25.41 -13.86
CA LEU A 277 -0.52 26.53 -12.91
C LEU A 277 0.33 27.65 -13.50
N PRO A 278 0.07 28.92 -13.11
CA PRO A 278 0.83 30.08 -13.57
C PRO A 278 2.25 30.12 -13.00
#